data_60d77d9fd0d9112bea5140fb3dd4b483
#
_entry.id   60d77d9fd0d9112bea5140fb3dd4b483
#
_cell.length_a   1.000
_cell.length_b   1.000
_cell.length_c   1.000
_cell.angle_alpha   90.00
_cell.angle_beta   90.00
_cell.angle_gamma   90.00
#
_symmetry.space_group_name_H-M   'P 1'
#
loop_
_entity.id
_entity.type
_entity.pdbx_description
1 polymer ?
#
loop_
_entity_poly.entity_id
_entity_poly.type
_entity_poly.pdbx_seq_one_letter_code
_entity_poly.pdbx_strand_id
1 'polypeptide(L)'
;MTTTRILKSLTLCAGAACLAWGACADDAAARKAALTRKRDILYYATGFDAAYYPKGAPYSPEGFWNIRLNALLRTPAPIDTLVYAPIGSFAHLSAKIPSATMPTVQPGDESNWMRGIRNAIPEFVKAGTDPLKEAINWARKNKKEFFAALPVNQNEHGYKTKKGQSVVYWDNYFWSPWKDKHPGDLMSDAGEEAGRPPFACETAVDYGKASVRTTFTANAKEIAEGYDIDGLMIDFMTTPTLFKSAAWGEKVGAKEWQALTDMMTAIRAAVVAAGDKKGKPILLAVRVPDSLPFCKAVGIDLETWMNLKLVDFIVSGGPIELNPYSYMAEITKKIGIPFYPCFDESGIWVGNDSGYQNDDERPTLRRHAPETFRARLQEAAVAGAAGAMYHNPYHWIRYGLHCVCGGPKDVAAANKRYHVCYRNNDLARRVVQDGQKFCTREQLLSGAPVTVKAAPVKYGVYVWDDLKKHRPSRVIVTTEASVPSGIQVTVTVNGKPVKLIKKIAGSQQYEMPVSALKFGRNEVVVKATGKNKRGQSAKLGNIAIDVMYQTEKKPENAGGAK
;
A
#
# COMPACT_ATOMS: atom_id res chain seq x y z
N MET A 1 11.67 22.26 45.20
CA MET A 1 10.28 21.75 45.16
C MET A 1 9.89 21.29 43.74
N THR A 2 10.73 20.53 43.02
CA THR A 2 10.48 20.22 41.59
C THR A 2 10.67 18.75 41.24
N THR A 3 11.18 17.91 42.12
CA THR A 3 11.50 16.51 41.82
C THR A 3 10.36 15.53 42.17
N THR A 4 9.45 15.92 43.06
CA THR A 4 8.38 15.04 43.56
C THR A 4 7.13 14.98 42.64
N ARG A 5 6.96 15.91 41.69
CA ARG A 5 5.83 15.93 40.76
C ARG A 5 6.07 15.04 39.53
N ILE A 6 7.31 14.83 39.12
CA ILE A 6 7.65 13.99 37.96
C ILE A 6 7.49 12.49 38.27
N LEU A 7 7.78 12.10 39.53
CA LEU A 7 7.59 10.69 39.92
C LEU A 7 6.11 10.29 40.04
N LYS A 8 5.19 11.20 40.37
CA LYS A 8 3.75 10.87 40.46
C LYS A 8 3.09 10.66 39.09
N SER A 9 3.54 11.34 38.02
CA SER A 9 2.98 11.11 36.67
C SER A 9 3.51 9.82 36.01
N LEU A 10 4.73 9.40 36.34
CA LEU A 10 5.28 8.12 35.88
C LEU A 10 4.62 6.93 36.57
N THR A 11 4.18 7.06 37.83
CA THR A 11 3.50 5.98 38.56
C THR A 11 2.06 5.79 38.10
N LEU A 12 1.36 6.82 37.59
CA LEU A 12 0.01 6.68 37.04
C LEU A 12 0.03 5.99 35.65
N CYS A 13 1.04 6.25 34.81
CA CYS A 13 1.19 5.55 33.53
C CYS A 13 1.60 4.08 33.71
N ALA A 14 2.41 3.76 34.70
CA ALA A 14 2.79 2.38 35.02
C ALA A 14 1.59 1.57 35.59
N GLY A 15 0.72 2.20 36.36
CA GLY A 15 -0.48 1.57 36.93
C GLY A 15 -1.52 1.20 35.87
N ALA A 16 -1.74 2.02 34.85
CA ALA A 16 -2.65 1.73 33.75
C ALA A 16 -2.13 0.62 32.81
N ALA A 17 -0.81 0.55 32.63
CA ALA A 17 -0.17 -0.51 31.85
C ALA A 17 -0.20 -1.88 32.57
N CYS A 18 -0.11 -1.89 33.90
CA CYS A 18 -0.15 -3.14 34.68
C CYS A 18 -1.55 -3.76 34.79
N LEU A 19 -2.63 -2.98 34.68
CA LEU A 19 -4.00 -3.51 34.73
C LEU A 19 -4.45 -4.20 33.42
N ALA A 20 -3.73 -4.01 32.30
CA ALA A 20 -4.02 -4.69 31.04
C ALA A 20 -3.35 -6.08 30.89
N TRP A 21 -2.61 -6.56 31.88
CA TRP A 21 -1.79 -7.78 31.79
C TRP A 21 -2.27 -8.93 32.69
N GLY A 22 -3.49 -8.87 33.16
CA GLY A 22 -4.14 -10.00 33.85
C GLY A 22 -4.77 -11.04 32.90
N ALA A 23 -4.20 -11.26 31.71
CA ALA A 23 -4.67 -12.31 30.82
C ALA A 23 -4.29 -13.68 31.38
N CYS A 24 -5.25 -14.61 31.44
CA CYS A 24 -5.01 -16.01 31.78
C CYS A 24 -3.95 -16.64 30.85
N ALA A 25 -3.25 -17.67 31.31
CA ALA A 25 -2.22 -18.36 30.52
C ALA A 25 -2.75 -18.88 29.16
N ASP A 26 -4.03 -19.25 29.11
CA ASP A 26 -4.71 -19.70 27.88
C ASP A 26 -4.85 -18.57 26.85
N ASP A 27 -5.10 -17.34 27.28
CA ASP A 27 -5.18 -16.17 26.39
C ASP A 27 -3.81 -15.83 25.79
N ALA A 28 -2.74 -15.98 26.57
CA ALA A 28 -1.37 -15.77 26.09
C ALA A 28 -0.97 -16.82 25.05
N ALA A 29 -1.35 -18.07 25.24
CA ALA A 29 -1.10 -19.17 24.30
C ALA A 29 -1.92 -18.99 23.02
N ALA A 30 -3.20 -18.65 23.11
CA ALA A 30 -4.08 -18.37 21.98
C ALA A 30 -3.56 -17.17 21.16
N ARG A 31 -3.12 -16.10 21.84
CA ARG A 31 -2.53 -14.94 21.19
C ARG A 31 -1.23 -15.27 20.49
N LYS A 32 -0.35 -16.06 21.12
CA LYS A 32 0.89 -16.53 20.51
C LYS A 32 0.61 -17.37 19.25
N ALA A 33 -0.37 -18.27 19.31
CA ALA A 33 -0.79 -19.08 18.17
C ALA A 33 -1.32 -18.19 17.02
N ALA A 34 -2.14 -17.19 17.33
CA ALA A 34 -2.62 -16.22 16.36
C ALA A 34 -1.48 -15.41 15.73
N LEU A 35 -0.49 -14.96 16.51
CA LEU A 35 0.69 -14.22 16.02
C LEU A 35 1.59 -15.06 15.13
N THR A 36 1.81 -16.33 15.48
CA THR A 36 2.70 -17.24 14.76
C THR A 36 2.03 -17.96 13.59
N ARG A 37 0.72 -17.73 13.40
CA ARG A 37 0.00 -18.24 12.24
C ARG A 37 0.74 -17.86 10.94
N LYS A 38 0.91 -18.84 10.05
CA LYS A 38 1.53 -18.61 8.76
C LYS A 38 0.60 -17.77 7.88
N ARG A 39 1.13 -16.67 7.35
CA ARG A 39 0.47 -15.77 6.40
C ARG A 39 1.43 -15.49 5.25
N ASP A 40 1.42 -16.33 4.23
CA ASP A 40 2.24 -16.09 3.04
C ASP A 40 1.69 -14.89 2.25
N ILE A 41 0.35 -14.80 2.15
CA ILE A 41 -0.33 -13.76 1.37
C ILE A 41 -1.49 -13.15 2.17
N LEU A 42 -1.36 -11.85 2.46
CA LEU A 42 -2.45 -11.00 2.89
C LEU A 42 -3.02 -10.26 1.66
N TYR A 43 -4.32 -10.27 1.50
CA TYR A 43 -4.99 -9.56 0.42
C TYR A 43 -5.81 -8.40 0.99
N TYR A 44 -5.45 -7.18 0.61
CA TYR A 44 -6.17 -5.97 1.02
C TYR A 44 -7.19 -5.58 -0.05
N ALA A 45 -8.47 -5.65 0.29
CA ALA A 45 -9.57 -5.18 -0.53
C ALA A 45 -10.14 -3.88 0.03
N THR A 46 -10.18 -2.83 -0.79
CA THR A 46 -10.97 -1.65 -0.47
C THR A 46 -12.45 -1.97 -0.64
N GLY A 47 -13.29 -1.58 0.31
CA GLY A 47 -14.72 -1.89 0.36
C GLY A 47 -15.59 -1.15 -0.65
N PHE A 48 -15.01 -0.63 -1.71
CA PHE A 48 -15.73 0.13 -2.75
C PHE A 48 -16.76 -0.69 -3.52
N ASP A 49 -16.72 -2.01 -3.43
CA ASP A 49 -17.59 -2.90 -4.20
C ASP A 49 -19.08 -2.70 -3.92
N ALA A 50 -19.41 -2.34 -2.69
CA ALA A 50 -20.79 -2.05 -2.30
C ALA A 50 -21.27 -0.68 -2.81
N ALA A 51 -20.37 0.31 -2.79
CA ALA A 51 -20.68 1.66 -3.32
C ALA A 51 -20.64 1.68 -4.86
N TYR A 52 -19.87 0.78 -5.49
CA TYR A 52 -19.73 0.66 -6.94
C TYR A 52 -20.36 -0.64 -7.45
N TYR A 53 -21.55 -0.95 -6.98
CA TYR A 53 -22.29 -2.14 -7.38
C TYR A 53 -22.81 -2.00 -8.83
N PRO A 54 -22.84 -3.08 -9.64
CA PRO A 54 -23.35 -3.00 -11.01
C PRO A 54 -24.79 -2.48 -11.05
N LYS A 55 -25.07 -1.49 -11.91
CA LYS A 55 -26.40 -0.94 -12.10
C LYS A 55 -27.32 -2.02 -12.70
N GLY A 56 -28.50 -2.18 -12.11
CA GLY A 56 -29.47 -3.19 -12.57
C GLY A 56 -29.28 -4.59 -11.98
N ALA A 57 -28.13 -4.91 -11.38
CA ALA A 57 -27.98 -6.18 -10.67
C ALA A 57 -28.73 -6.12 -9.32
N PRO A 58 -29.59 -7.08 -8.98
CA PRO A 58 -30.19 -7.18 -7.66
C PRO A 58 -29.11 -7.50 -6.65
N TYR A 59 -29.23 -6.93 -5.43
CA TYR A 59 -28.33 -7.29 -4.36
C TYR A 59 -28.58 -8.73 -3.90
N SER A 60 -27.49 -9.48 -3.76
CA SER A 60 -27.43 -10.73 -3.01
C SER A 60 -26.03 -10.89 -2.42
N PRO A 61 -25.85 -11.63 -1.31
CA PRO A 61 -24.53 -11.92 -0.76
C PRO A 61 -23.60 -12.56 -1.80
N GLU A 62 -24.10 -13.50 -2.57
CA GLU A 62 -23.33 -14.18 -3.61
C GLU A 62 -22.95 -13.25 -4.77
N GLY A 63 -23.86 -12.39 -5.20
CA GLY A 63 -23.59 -11.36 -6.21
C GLY A 63 -22.48 -10.41 -5.75
N PHE A 64 -22.53 -9.97 -4.49
CA PHE A 64 -21.48 -9.15 -3.89
C PHE A 64 -20.13 -9.88 -3.86
N TRP A 65 -20.09 -11.14 -3.43
CA TRP A 65 -18.86 -11.94 -3.40
C TRP A 65 -18.30 -12.17 -4.81
N ASN A 66 -19.16 -12.36 -5.81
CA ASN A 66 -18.75 -12.60 -7.21
C ASN A 66 -18.07 -11.39 -7.84
N ILE A 67 -18.40 -10.19 -7.43
CA ILE A 67 -17.82 -8.96 -7.99
C ILE A 67 -16.30 -8.94 -7.80
N ARG A 68 -15.82 -9.34 -6.62
CA ARG A 68 -14.39 -9.26 -6.30
C ARG A 68 -13.83 -10.50 -5.58
N LEU A 69 -14.50 -10.94 -4.52
CA LEU A 69 -13.89 -11.89 -3.59
C LEU A 69 -13.77 -13.30 -4.15
N ASN A 70 -14.75 -13.77 -4.93
CA ASN A 70 -14.68 -15.11 -5.48
C ASN A 70 -13.58 -15.30 -6.53
N ALA A 71 -13.09 -14.22 -7.12
CA ALA A 71 -11.93 -14.28 -8.01
C ALA A 71 -10.66 -14.74 -7.26
N LEU A 72 -10.57 -14.47 -5.96
CA LEU A 72 -9.45 -14.88 -5.11
C LEU A 72 -9.37 -16.39 -4.88
N LEU A 73 -10.49 -17.11 -5.05
CA LEU A 73 -10.53 -18.57 -4.92
C LEU A 73 -10.01 -19.29 -6.17
N ARG A 74 -9.97 -18.59 -7.32
CA ARG A 74 -9.54 -19.16 -8.60
C ARG A 74 -8.04 -19.05 -8.82
N THR A 75 -7.32 -18.56 -7.84
CA THR A 75 -5.87 -18.35 -7.94
C THR A 75 -5.10 -19.58 -7.49
N PRO A 76 -3.99 -19.95 -8.12
CA PRO A 76 -3.11 -21.02 -7.62
C PRO A 76 -2.41 -20.62 -6.30
N ALA A 77 -2.33 -19.33 -6.00
CA ALA A 77 -1.79 -18.85 -4.74
C ALA A 77 -2.94 -18.58 -3.75
N PRO A 78 -3.13 -19.42 -2.74
CA PRO A 78 -4.16 -19.21 -1.75
C PRO A 78 -3.84 -17.95 -0.95
N ILE A 79 -4.79 -17.05 -0.84
CA ILE A 79 -4.70 -16.02 0.18
C ILE A 79 -4.90 -16.66 1.55
N ASP A 80 -4.14 -16.23 2.53
CA ASP A 80 -4.28 -16.70 3.91
C ASP A 80 -5.23 -15.79 4.69
N THR A 81 -5.11 -14.49 4.47
CA THR A 81 -5.82 -13.44 5.19
C THR A 81 -6.48 -12.47 4.22
N LEU A 82 -7.78 -12.25 4.40
CA LEU A 82 -8.49 -11.13 3.78
C LEU A 82 -8.44 -9.93 4.72
N VAL A 83 -7.87 -8.84 4.25
CA VAL A 83 -7.92 -7.52 4.89
C VAL A 83 -8.94 -6.69 4.13
N TYR A 84 -10.02 -6.30 4.77
CA TYR A 84 -11.11 -5.57 4.11
C TYR A 84 -11.33 -4.21 4.77
N ALA A 85 -11.17 -3.14 3.99
CA ALA A 85 -11.47 -1.80 4.43
C ALA A 85 -12.91 -1.46 4.05
N PRO A 86 -13.86 -1.47 4.99
CA PRO A 86 -15.11 -0.78 4.76
C PRO A 86 -14.77 0.69 4.58
N ILE A 87 -15.40 1.37 3.66
CA ILE A 87 -15.04 2.73 3.22
C ILE A 87 -14.78 3.67 4.39
N GLY A 88 -13.69 4.42 4.31
CA GLY A 88 -13.30 5.61 5.08
C GLY A 88 -13.49 5.61 6.60
N SER A 89 -12.52 6.19 7.29
CA SER A 89 -12.50 6.25 8.77
C SER A 89 -13.65 7.04 9.38
N PHE A 90 -14.21 7.98 8.64
CA PHE A 90 -15.31 8.83 9.06
C PHE A 90 -16.58 8.63 8.23
N ALA A 91 -16.51 7.84 7.16
CA ALA A 91 -17.63 7.33 6.40
C ALA A 91 -17.64 5.82 6.49
N HIS A 92 -18.45 5.24 7.34
CA HIS A 92 -18.55 3.80 7.52
C HIS A 92 -19.78 3.23 6.81
N LEU A 93 -19.66 2.02 6.27
CA LEU A 93 -20.75 1.34 5.56
C LEU A 93 -21.74 0.61 6.46
N SER A 94 -21.61 0.72 7.77
CA SER A 94 -22.55 0.13 8.72
C SER A 94 -23.45 1.19 9.32
N ALA A 95 -24.75 0.93 9.34
CA ALA A 95 -25.71 1.78 10.03
C ALA A 95 -25.54 1.80 11.56
N LYS A 96 -24.69 0.94 12.12
CA LYS A 96 -24.42 0.84 13.55
C LYS A 96 -23.36 1.83 14.04
N ILE A 97 -22.56 2.42 13.15
CA ILE A 97 -21.52 3.38 13.54
C ILE A 97 -22.10 4.80 13.47
N PRO A 98 -22.19 5.54 14.58
CA PRO A 98 -22.85 6.87 14.62
C PRO A 98 -22.19 7.92 13.72
N SER A 99 -20.90 7.78 13.40
CA SER A 99 -20.18 8.64 12.45
C SER A 99 -20.40 8.21 11.00
N ALA A 100 -21.00 7.04 10.78
CA ALA A 100 -21.22 6.48 9.48
C ALA A 100 -22.51 7.00 8.90
N THR A 101 -22.39 7.87 7.96
CA THR A 101 -23.50 8.20 7.07
C THR A 101 -23.23 7.58 5.73
N MET A 102 -24.28 7.03 5.19
CA MET A 102 -24.22 6.50 3.84
C MET A 102 -23.90 7.63 2.88
N PRO A 103 -22.87 7.46 2.06
CA PRO A 103 -22.58 8.42 1.02
C PRO A 103 -23.80 8.55 0.10
N THR A 104 -24.28 9.76 -0.10
CA THR A 104 -25.35 10.05 -1.05
C THR A 104 -24.73 10.52 -2.35
N VAL A 105 -25.08 9.85 -3.45
CA VAL A 105 -24.77 10.37 -4.79
C VAL A 105 -25.59 11.62 -5.00
N GLN A 106 -24.92 12.72 -5.32
CA GLN A 106 -25.64 13.93 -5.74
C GLN A 106 -26.21 13.72 -7.15
N PRO A 107 -27.49 14.04 -7.40
CA PRO A 107 -28.06 13.99 -8.75
C PRO A 107 -27.27 14.95 -9.67
N GLY A 108 -26.78 14.46 -10.79
CA GLY A 108 -26.07 15.26 -11.79
C GLY A 108 -24.59 14.93 -11.96
N ASP A 109 -23.96 14.18 -11.06
CA ASP A 109 -22.55 13.76 -11.14
C ASP A 109 -22.34 12.44 -11.91
N GLU A 110 -23.11 12.21 -12.94
CA GLU A 110 -22.95 11.01 -13.77
C GLU A 110 -21.75 11.15 -14.73
N SER A 111 -20.54 11.03 -14.20
CA SER A 111 -19.36 10.77 -15.04
C SER A 111 -19.57 9.48 -15.85
N ASN A 112 -18.99 9.39 -17.05
CA ASN A 112 -19.24 8.27 -17.97
C ASN A 112 -18.96 6.88 -17.37
N TRP A 113 -18.01 6.77 -16.43
CA TRP A 113 -17.70 5.52 -15.75
C TRP A 113 -18.70 5.15 -14.66
N MET A 114 -19.40 6.14 -14.06
CA MET A 114 -20.43 5.91 -13.05
C MET A 114 -21.77 5.46 -13.61
N ARG A 115 -22.00 5.56 -14.93
CA ARG A 115 -23.28 5.16 -15.56
C ARG A 115 -23.60 3.69 -15.37
N GLY A 116 -22.59 2.84 -15.21
CA GLY A 116 -22.74 1.39 -15.04
C GLY A 116 -22.82 0.92 -13.59
N ILE A 117 -22.75 1.83 -12.61
CA ILE A 117 -22.70 1.49 -11.19
C ILE A 117 -23.77 2.24 -10.37
N ARG A 118 -24.01 1.75 -9.17
CA ARG A 118 -24.90 2.35 -8.17
C ARG A 118 -24.41 2.05 -6.77
N ASN A 119 -24.83 2.85 -5.80
CA ASN A 119 -24.62 2.56 -4.40
C ASN A 119 -25.66 1.53 -3.92
N ALA A 120 -25.23 0.33 -3.57
CA ALA A 120 -26.07 -0.75 -3.07
C ALA A 120 -26.15 -0.81 -1.53
N ILE A 121 -25.43 0.04 -0.80
CA ILE A 121 -25.41 0.02 0.68
C ILE A 121 -26.81 0.06 1.30
N PRO A 122 -27.78 0.85 0.79
CA PRO A 122 -29.15 0.82 1.30
C PRO A 122 -29.80 -0.57 1.23
N GLU A 123 -29.47 -1.36 0.21
CA GLU A 123 -30.00 -2.73 0.07
C GLU A 123 -29.38 -3.70 1.05
N PHE A 124 -28.07 -3.55 1.37
CA PHE A 124 -27.44 -4.31 2.44
C PHE A 124 -28.15 -4.05 3.78
N VAL A 125 -28.40 -2.79 4.11
CA VAL A 125 -29.08 -2.39 5.33
C VAL A 125 -30.50 -2.95 5.38
N LYS A 126 -31.26 -2.86 4.27
CA LYS A 126 -32.60 -3.43 4.15
C LYS A 126 -32.60 -4.96 4.34
N ALA A 127 -31.55 -5.63 3.89
CA ALA A 127 -31.35 -7.06 4.07
C ALA A 127 -30.86 -7.45 5.49
N GLY A 128 -30.70 -6.50 6.41
CA GLY A 128 -30.21 -6.75 7.78
C GLY A 128 -28.74 -7.09 7.89
N THR A 129 -27.95 -6.69 6.89
CA THR A 129 -26.51 -6.91 6.81
C THR A 129 -25.77 -5.63 6.42
N ASP A 130 -24.47 -5.72 6.24
CA ASP A 130 -23.60 -4.66 5.72
C ASP A 130 -22.41 -5.27 4.97
N PRO A 131 -21.66 -4.48 4.15
CA PRO A 131 -20.55 -5.00 3.36
C PRO A 131 -19.43 -5.63 4.19
N LEU A 132 -19.15 -5.13 5.39
CA LEU A 132 -18.13 -5.70 6.28
C LEU A 132 -18.57 -7.08 6.77
N LYS A 133 -19.82 -7.21 7.21
CA LYS A 133 -20.40 -8.48 7.64
C LYS A 133 -20.41 -9.51 6.51
N GLU A 134 -20.74 -9.09 5.29
CA GLU A 134 -20.72 -9.99 4.13
C GLU A 134 -19.29 -10.44 3.77
N ALA A 135 -18.31 -9.55 3.86
CA ALA A 135 -16.91 -9.93 3.64
C ALA A 135 -16.41 -10.92 4.71
N ILE A 136 -16.83 -10.75 5.98
CA ILE A 136 -16.56 -11.70 7.06
C ILE A 136 -17.20 -13.06 6.76
N ASN A 137 -18.49 -13.08 6.37
CA ASN A 137 -19.22 -14.29 6.03
C ASN A 137 -18.50 -15.05 4.90
N TRP A 138 -18.05 -14.34 3.85
CA TRP A 138 -17.26 -14.91 2.78
C TRP A 138 -15.96 -15.53 3.31
N ALA A 139 -15.23 -14.82 4.15
CA ALA A 139 -13.97 -15.32 4.72
C ALA A 139 -14.17 -16.57 5.56
N ARG A 140 -15.19 -16.61 6.43
CA ARG A 140 -15.55 -17.78 7.25
C ARG A 140 -15.94 -18.97 6.37
N LYS A 141 -16.80 -18.75 5.36
CA LYS A 141 -17.19 -19.78 4.38
C LYS A 141 -15.97 -20.41 3.70
N ASN A 142 -14.95 -19.61 3.42
CA ASN A 142 -13.75 -20.04 2.71
C ASN A 142 -12.56 -20.34 3.63
N LYS A 143 -12.78 -20.40 4.94
CA LYS A 143 -11.75 -20.71 5.96
C LYS A 143 -10.54 -19.76 5.89
N LYS A 144 -10.81 -18.48 5.62
CA LYS A 144 -9.78 -17.43 5.58
C LYS A 144 -9.79 -16.65 6.90
N GLU A 145 -8.61 -16.22 7.33
CA GLU A 145 -8.49 -15.24 8.39
C GLU A 145 -8.99 -13.88 7.89
N PHE A 146 -9.59 -13.09 8.79
CA PHE A 146 -10.20 -11.81 8.43
C PHE A 146 -9.72 -10.67 9.31
N PHE A 147 -9.22 -9.63 8.66
CA PHE A 147 -8.90 -8.35 9.30
C PHE A 147 -9.81 -7.26 8.74
N ALA A 148 -10.46 -6.51 9.62
CA ALA A 148 -11.04 -5.24 9.23
C ALA A 148 -9.92 -4.20 9.13
N ALA A 149 -9.88 -3.42 8.07
CA ALA A 149 -8.95 -2.29 7.95
C ALA A 149 -9.68 -0.97 8.13
N LEU A 150 -9.07 -0.06 8.89
CA LEU A 150 -9.58 1.27 9.13
C LEU A 150 -8.56 2.30 8.62
N PRO A 151 -8.79 2.91 7.43
CA PRO A 151 -7.95 3.99 6.93
C PRO A 151 -8.00 5.19 7.85
N VAL A 152 -6.85 5.75 8.21
CA VAL A 152 -6.75 6.87 9.14
C VAL A 152 -7.24 8.16 8.51
N ASN A 153 -6.82 8.43 7.29
CA ASN A 153 -7.32 9.51 6.44
C ASN A 153 -7.61 8.98 5.05
N GLN A 154 -8.60 9.56 4.39
CA GLN A 154 -8.95 9.21 3.03
C GLN A 154 -8.95 10.48 2.17
N ASN A 155 -8.52 10.35 0.91
CA ASN A 155 -8.55 11.44 -0.07
C ASN A 155 -10.00 11.68 -0.50
N GLU A 156 -10.76 12.30 0.34
CA GLU A 156 -12.09 12.78 -0.01
C GLU A 156 -11.90 14.22 -0.49
N HIS A 157 -11.73 14.40 -1.80
CA HIS A 157 -11.65 15.72 -2.38
C HIS A 157 -13.04 16.37 -2.37
N GLY A 158 -13.16 17.39 -1.56
CA GLY A 158 -14.37 18.20 -1.54
C GLY A 158 -14.12 19.52 -0.85
N TYR A 159 -14.84 20.55 -1.26
CA TYR A 159 -14.82 21.85 -0.59
C TYR A 159 -16.24 22.44 -0.55
N LYS A 160 -16.48 23.32 0.41
CA LYS A 160 -17.69 24.15 0.41
C LYS A 160 -17.40 25.47 -0.28
N THR A 161 -18.23 25.84 -1.23
CA THR A 161 -18.20 27.18 -1.82
C THR A 161 -18.64 28.23 -0.81
N LYS A 162 -18.33 29.53 -1.04
CA LYS A 162 -18.85 30.66 -0.27
C LYS A 162 -20.38 30.65 -0.12
N LYS A 163 -21.10 30.03 -1.08
CA LYS A 163 -22.57 29.91 -1.06
C LYS A 163 -23.03 28.68 -0.26
N GLY A 164 -22.15 27.97 0.45
CA GLY A 164 -22.47 26.77 1.24
C GLY A 164 -22.77 25.53 0.41
N GLN A 165 -22.56 25.57 -0.90
CA GLN A 165 -22.66 24.38 -1.76
C GLN A 165 -21.44 23.50 -1.56
N SER A 166 -21.64 22.24 -1.27
CA SER A 166 -20.54 21.25 -1.27
C SER A 166 -20.18 20.92 -2.71
N VAL A 167 -18.96 21.22 -3.11
CA VAL A 167 -18.37 20.74 -4.36
C VAL A 167 -17.44 19.60 -4.01
N VAL A 168 -17.79 18.41 -4.44
CA VAL A 168 -17.02 17.21 -4.17
C VAL A 168 -16.49 16.70 -5.50
N TYR A 169 -15.16 16.63 -5.61
CA TYR A 169 -14.52 16.00 -6.76
C TYR A 169 -14.51 14.48 -6.55
N TRP A 170 -14.86 13.73 -7.57
CA TRP A 170 -14.63 12.29 -7.76
C TRP A 170 -15.25 11.31 -6.76
N ASP A 171 -15.35 11.63 -5.44
CA ASP A 171 -15.68 10.66 -4.39
C ASP A 171 -16.81 11.14 -3.46
N ASN A 172 -17.91 11.65 -4.03
CA ASN A 172 -19.11 12.01 -3.27
C ASN A 172 -19.65 10.88 -2.38
N TYR A 173 -19.30 9.63 -2.72
CA TYR A 173 -19.68 8.44 -1.96
C TYR A 173 -19.02 8.33 -0.59
N PHE A 174 -17.95 9.09 -0.33
CA PHE A 174 -17.13 8.94 0.87
C PHE A 174 -17.18 10.16 1.78
N TRP A 175 -17.96 11.17 1.42
CA TRP A 175 -18.12 12.32 2.27
C TRP A 175 -18.85 11.95 3.55
N SER A 176 -18.22 12.20 4.71
CA SER A 176 -18.81 12.00 6.00
C SER A 176 -19.53 13.26 6.49
N PRO A 177 -20.82 13.23 6.83
CA PRO A 177 -21.50 14.33 7.52
C PRO A 177 -20.90 14.69 8.87
N TRP A 178 -20.04 13.84 9.43
CA TRP A 178 -19.22 14.21 10.57
C TRP A 178 -18.33 15.41 10.24
N LYS A 179 -17.74 15.45 9.05
CA LYS A 179 -16.91 16.56 8.58
C LYS A 179 -17.70 17.87 8.44
N ASP A 180 -18.95 17.80 8.02
CA ASP A 180 -19.84 18.98 7.96
C ASP A 180 -20.10 19.60 9.34
N LYS A 181 -20.15 18.77 10.37
CA LYS A 181 -20.34 19.19 11.76
C LYS A 181 -19.05 19.64 12.44
N HIS A 182 -17.90 19.32 11.88
CA HIS A 182 -16.57 19.56 12.45
C HIS A 182 -15.61 20.22 11.44
N PRO A 183 -15.99 21.34 10.80
CA PRO A 183 -15.17 21.97 9.76
C PRO A 183 -13.82 22.45 10.28
N GLY A 184 -13.72 22.82 11.57
CA GLY A 184 -12.46 23.22 12.22
C GLY A 184 -11.51 22.07 12.56
N ASP A 185 -11.90 20.82 12.31
CA ASP A 185 -11.10 19.63 12.52
C ASP A 185 -10.44 19.13 11.21
N LEU A 186 -10.59 19.87 10.11
CA LEU A 186 -10.01 19.55 8.81
C LEU A 186 -8.63 20.23 8.62
N MET A 187 -7.85 19.74 7.66
CA MET A 187 -6.54 20.28 7.30
C MET A 187 -6.63 21.74 6.78
N SER A 188 -7.76 22.11 6.16
CA SER A 188 -8.06 23.48 5.78
C SER A 188 -9.41 23.93 6.37
N ASP A 189 -9.46 25.15 6.88
CA ASP A 189 -10.64 25.66 7.63
C ASP A 189 -11.81 26.06 6.73
N ALA A 190 -11.60 26.34 5.44
CA ALA A 190 -12.67 26.97 4.67
C ALA A 190 -12.51 26.91 3.15
N GLY A 191 -12.61 25.76 2.54
CA GLY A 191 -12.77 25.71 1.09
C GLY A 191 -11.65 26.39 0.27
N GLU A 192 -11.94 26.76 -0.98
CA GLU A 192 -10.96 27.32 -1.92
C GLU A 192 -10.25 28.61 -1.46
N GLU A 193 -10.88 29.40 -0.59
CA GLU A 193 -10.34 30.70 -0.17
C GLU A 193 -9.22 30.61 0.86
N ALA A 194 -9.19 29.54 1.64
CA ALA A 194 -8.15 29.33 2.63
C ALA A 194 -6.85 28.73 2.04
N GLY A 195 -6.87 28.41 0.76
CA GLY A 195 -5.79 27.71 0.08
C GLY A 195 -5.79 26.21 0.35
N ARG A 196 -5.10 25.47 -0.51
CA ARG A 196 -4.89 24.03 -0.34
C ARG A 196 -3.59 23.77 0.37
N PRO A 197 -3.58 22.92 1.40
CA PRO A 197 -2.31 22.52 2.01
C PRO A 197 -1.44 21.79 0.96
N PRO A 198 -0.14 22.11 0.87
CA PRO A 198 0.73 21.56 -0.16
C PRO A 198 1.00 20.06 -0.01
N PHE A 199 0.79 19.50 1.19
CA PHE A 199 1.16 18.11 1.53
C PHE A 199 -0.02 17.25 2.00
N ALA A 200 -1.25 17.71 1.85
CA ALA A 200 -2.45 16.95 2.21
C ALA A 200 -3.64 17.36 1.36
N CYS A 201 -4.70 16.56 1.43
CA CYS A 201 -6.02 16.95 0.97
C CYS A 201 -6.62 17.95 1.97
N GLU A 202 -7.26 19.00 1.50
CA GLU A 202 -7.93 20.04 2.31
C GLU A 202 -8.97 19.46 3.28
N THR A 203 -9.65 18.39 2.88
CA THR A 203 -10.73 17.74 3.64
C THR A 203 -10.26 16.57 4.50
N ALA A 204 -8.97 16.25 4.50
CA ALA A 204 -8.41 15.30 5.45
C ALA A 204 -8.55 15.85 6.87
N VAL A 205 -8.72 14.97 7.86
CA VAL A 205 -8.90 15.37 9.26
C VAL A 205 -7.56 15.56 9.97
N ASP A 206 -7.51 16.54 10.88
CA ASP A 206 -6.34 16.85 11.68
C ASP A 206 -6.31 16.03 12.98
N TYR A 207 -5.43 15.06 13.08
CA TYR A 207 -5.23 14.25 14.30
C TYR A 207 -4.62 15.03 15.48
N GLY A 208 -4.27 16.29 15.31
CA GLY A 208 -4.00 17.22 16.41
C GLY A 208 -5.24 17.51 17.26
N LYS A 209 -6.43 17.31 16.70
CA LYS A 209 -7.71 17.54 17.40
C LYS A 209 -8.13 16.33 18.21
N ALA A 210 -8.54 16.55 19.45
CA ALA A 210 -9.00 15.48 20.33
C ALA A 210 -10.31 14.83 19.82
N SER A 211 -11.22 15.62 19.26
CA SER A 211 -12.47 15.18 18.63
C SER A 211 -12.23 14.12 17.56
N VAL A 212 -11.25 14.35 16.67
CA VAL A 212 -10.83 13.43 15.62
C VAL A 212 -10.35 12.11 16.22
N ARG A 213 -9.40 12.16 17.18
CA ARG A 213 -8.85 10.96 17.81
C ARG A 213 -9.89 10.17 18.59
N THR A 214 -10.79 10.86 19.28
CA THR A 214 -11.88 10.22 20.04
C THR A 214 -12.86 9.50 19.10
N THR A 215 -13.28 10.15 18.02
CA THR A 215 -14.17 9.55 17.02
C THR A 215 -13.51 8.35 16.33
N PHE A 216 -12.26 8.47 15.93
CA PHE A 216 -11.53 7.37 15.30
C PHE A 216 -11.36 6.17 16.25
N THR A 217 -11.03 6.42 17.51
CA THR A 217 -10.94 5.37 18.54
C THR A 217 -12.30 4.69 18.78
N ALA A 218 -13.40 5.45 18.80
CA ALA A 218 -14.75 4.91 18.93
C ALA A 218 -15.11 4.00 17.75
N ASN A 219 -14.77 4.38 16.52
CA ASN A 219 -14.99 3.56 15.33
C ASN A 219 -14.18 2.26 15.40
N ALA A 220 -12.91 2.33 15.79
CA ALA A 220 -12.07 1.15 15.96
C ALA A 220 -12.63 0.18 17.02
N LYS A 221 -13.09 0.72 18.13
CA LYS A 221 -13.74 -0.04 19.21
C LYS A 221 -15.03 -0.71 18.74
N GLU A 222 -15.89 0.01 18.03
CA GLU A 222 -17.17 -0.52 17.54
C GLU A 222 -16.95 -1.67 16.54
N ILE A 223 -15.97 -1.54 15.65
CA ILE A 223 -15.60 -2.65 14.75
C ILE A 223 -15.10 -3.85 15.55
N ALA A 224 -14.21 -3.64 16.51
CA ALA A 224 -13.67 -4.74 17.31
C ALA A 224 -14.74 -5.45 18.15
N GLU A 225 -15.70 -4.71 18.71
CA GLU A 225 -16.79 -5.26 19.53
C GLU A 225 -17.93 -5.86 18.67
N GLY A 226 -18.29 -5.20 17.56
CA GLY A 226 -19.50 -5.52 16.79
C GLY A 226 -19.34 -6.62 15.76
N TYR A 227 -18.12 -6.95 15.34
CA TYR A 227 -17.87 -7.88 14.23
C TYR A 227 -16.96 -9.06 14.63
N ASP A 228 -17.19 -10.22 14.00
CA ASP A 228 -16.36 -11.42 14.20
C ASP A 228 -15.07 -11.36 13.38
N ILE A 229 -14.15 -10.47 13.79
CA ILE A 229 -12.85 -10.29 13.15
C ILE A 229 -11.75 -11.05 13.90
N ASP A 230 -10.68 -11.43 13.19
CA ASP A 230 -9.46 -12.01 13.78
C ASP A 230 -8.41 -10.91 14.06
N GLY A 231 -8.57 -9.76 13.42
CA GLY A 231 -7.71 -8.60 13.67
C GLY A 231 -8.29 -7.30 13.11
N LEU A 232 -7.73 -6.21 13.61
CA LEU A 232 -7.96 -4.85 13.14
C LEU A 232 -6.65 -4.31 12.56
N MET A 233 -6.69 -3.72 11.38
CA MET A 233 -5.55 -3.03 10.77
C MET A 233 -5.82 -1.53 10.72
N ILE A 234 -4.96 -0.72 11.33
CA ILE A 234 -5.00 0.73 11.19
C ILE A 234 -4.12 1.10 9.99
N ASP A 235 -4.75 1.66 8.96
CA ASP A 235 -4.07 1.96 7.69
C ASP A 235 -3.73 3.43 7.57
N PHE A 236 -2.45 3.75 7.74
CA PHE A 236 -1.90 5.11 7.62
C PHE A 236 -1.45 5.47 6.20
N MET A 237 -1.58 4.54 5.23
CA MET A 237 -1.00 4.73 3.89
C MET A 237 -1.93 5.35 2.87
N THR A 238 -3.24 5.44 3.14
CA THR A 238 -4.18 6.07 2.21
C THR A 238 -3.91 7.56 2.08
N THR A 239 -3.74 8.26 3.22
CA THR A 239 -3.24 9.65 3.28
C THR A 239 -2.32 9.77 4.50
N PRO A 240 -1.01 9.60 4.34
CA PRO A 240 -0.07 9.55 5.47
C PRO A 240 0.11 10.86 6.22
N THR A 241 -0.31 12.00 5.67
CA THR A 241 -0.26 13.30 6.37
C THR A 241 -1.39 13.37 7.39
N LEU A 242 -1.03 13.43 8.68
CA LEU A 242 -1.96 13.27 9.79
C LEU A 242 -2.23 14.55 10.58
N PHE A 243 -1.37 15.55 10.45
CA PHE A 243 -1.43 16.78 11.23
C PHE A 243 -1.47 18.00 10.32
N LYS A 244 -2.26 19.00 10.73
CA LYS A 244 -2.36 20.27 10.02
C LYS A 244 -0.99 20.94 9.86
N SER A 245 -0.13 20.90 10.89
CA SER A 245 1.25 21.38 10.81
C SER A 245 2.02 20.75 9.63
N ALA A 246 2.03 19.41 9.54
CA ALA A 246 2.69 18.71 8.42
C ALA A 246 2.06 19.05 7.07
N ALA A 247 0.73 19.15 7.00
CA ALA A 247 0.01 19.49 5.79
C ALA A 247 0.43 20.85 5.22
N TRP A 248 0.76 21.80 6.07
CA TRP A 248 1.23 23.16 5.70
C TRP A 248 2.76 23.30 5.66
N GLY A 249 3.51 22.20 5.79
CA GLY A 249 4.98 22.20 5.68
C GLY A 249 5.73 22.50 6.97
N GLU A 250 5.04 22.52 8.09
CA GLU A 250 5.67 22.66 9.40
C GLU A 250 6.16 21.29 9.93
N LYS A 251 7.05 21.33 10.90
CA LYS A 251 7.58 20.10 11.51
C LYS A 251 6.62 19.56 12.56
N VAL A 252 6.41 18.25 12.50
CA VAL A 252 5.75 17.47 13.53
C VAL A 252 6.73 17.19 14.68
N GLY A 253 6.27 17.24 15.91
CA GLY A 253 7.09 17.11 17.11
C GLY A 253 6.53 16.16 18.17
N ALA A 254 7.10 16.23 19.37
CA ALA A 254 6.77 15.31 20.47
C ALA A 254 5.29 15.33 20.88
N LYS A 255 4.62 16.48 20.75
CA LYS A 255 3.20 16.63 21.08
C LYS A 255 2.32 15.80 20.13
N GLU A 256 2.60 15.86 18.85
CA GLU A 256 1.88 15.12 17.82
C GLU A 256 2.16 13.62 17.93
N TRP A 257 3.42 13.22 18.13
CA TRP A 257 3.79 11.81 18.35
C TRP A 257 3.07 11.21 19.56
N GLN A 258 3.02 11.97 20.68
CA GLN A 258 2.33 11.54 21.89
C GLN A 258 0.82 11.41 21.65
N ALA A 259 0.21 12.37 20.96
CA ALA A 259 -1.22 12.35 20.66
C ALA A 259 -1.65 11.12 19.86
N LEU A 260 -0.86 10.70 18.85
CA LEU A 260 -1.11 9.45 18.12
C LEU A 260 -0.79 8.21 18.95
N THR A 261 0.26 8.25 19.78
CA THR A 261 0.59 7.13 20.67
C THR A 261 -0.51 6.89 21.68
N ASP A 262 -1.10 7.95 22.25
CA ASP A 262 -2.24 7.86 23.16
C ASP A 262 -3.46 7.26 22.47
N MET A 263 -3.76 7.68 21.23
CA MET A 263 -4.83 7.10 20.42
C MET A 263 -4.59 5.61 20.15
N MET A 264 -3.39 5.23 19.73
CA MET A 264 -3.05 3.83 19.50
C MET A 264 -3.11 2.98 20.77
N THR A 265 -2.73 3.54 21.92
CA THR A 265 -2.87 2.90 23.23
C THR A 265 -4.34 2.64 23.57
N ALA A 266 -5.21 3.61 23.34
CA ALA A 266 -6.64 3.47 23.56
C ALA A 266 -7.27 2.43 22.61
N ILE A 267 -6.88 2.42 21.34
CA ILE A 267 -7.32 1.41 20.36
C ILE A 267 -6.84 0.02 20.79
N ARG A 268 -5.58 -0.12 21.22
CA ARG A 268 -5.04 -1.39 21.71
C ARG A 268 -5.86 -1.94 22.88
N ALA A 269 -6.14 -1.10 23.85
CA ALA A 269 -6.96 -1.48 25.01
C ALA A 269 -8.37 -1.92 24.59
N ALA A 270 -9.01 -1.20 23.67
CA ALA A 270 -10.34 -1.56 23.15
C ALA A 270 -10.34 -2.90 22.40
N VAL A 271 -9.31 -3.15 21.58
CA VAL A 271 -9.16 -4.39 20.81
C VAL A 271 -8.94 -5.60 21.73
N VAL A 272 -8.11 -5.44 22.77
CA VAL A 272 -7.88 -6.49 23.78
C VAL A 272 -9.18 -6.81 24.52
N ALA A 273 -9.85 -5.78 25.06
CA ALA A 273 -11.12 -5.96 25.79
C ALA A 273 -12.22 -6.60 24.92
N ALA A 274 -12.28 -6.29 23.62
CA ALA A 274 -13.19 -6.93 22.69
C ALA A 274 -12.85 -8.41 22.46
N GLY A 275 -11.57 -8.74 22.38
CA GLY A 275 -11.08 -10.12 22.28
C GLY A 275 -11.44 -10.94 23.51
N ASP A 276 -11.19 -10.40 24.71
CA ASP A 276 -11.51 -11.04 25.99
C ASP A 276 -13.01 -11.37 26.08
N LYS A 277 -13.88 -10.40 25.73
CA LYS A 277 -15.33 -10.63 25.68
C LYS A 277 -15.75 -11.75 24.72
N LYS A 278 -15.00 -11.94 23.62
CA LYS A 278 -15.29 -12.94 22.59
C LYS A 278 -14.61 -14.29 22.84
N GLY A 279 -13.77 -14.39 23.85
CA GLY A 279 -12.97 -15.58 24.15
C GLY A 279 -11.98 -15.94 23.04
N LYS A 280 -11.54 -14.95 22.24
CA LYS A 280 -10.53 -15.14 21.22
C LYS A 280 -9.67 -13.87 21.06
N PRO A 281 -8.35 -14.00 20.81
CA PRO A 281 -7.51 -12.83 20.60
C PRO A 281 -7.90 -12.11 19.30
N ILE A 282 -7.98 -10.78 19.36
CA ILE A 282 -8.05 -9.92 18.18
C ILE A 282 -6.67 -9.25 18.03
N LEU A 283 -6.04 -9.43 16.88
CA LEU A 283 -4.73 -8.84 16.60
C LEU A 283 -4.88 -7.38 16.16
N LEU A 284 -3.88 -6.55 16.49
CA LEU A 284 -3.81 -5.17 16.02
C LEU A 284 -2.59 -5.00 15.11
N ALA A 285 -2.84 -4.75 13.83
CA ALA A 285 -1.83 -4.48 12.83
C ALA A 285 -1.83 -2.99 12.42
N VAL A 286 -0.71 -2.53 11.87
CA VAL A 286 -0.65 -1.20 11.23
C VAL A 286 -0.06 -1.32 9.84
N ARG A 287 -0.56 -0.49 8.91
CA ARG A 287 0.06 -0.25 7.61
C ARG A 287 0.65 1.16 7.61
N VAL A 288 1.97 1.26 7.42
CA VAL A 288 2.75 2.50 7.61
C VAL A 288 3.78 2.70 6.49
N PRO A 289 4.33 3.91 6.33
CA PRO A 289 5.51 4.11 5.47
C PRO A 289 6.68 3.20 5.86
N ASP A 290 7.51 2.84 4.88
CA ASP A 290 8.64 1.92 5.04
C ASP A 290 9.94 2.60 5.53
N SER A 291 9.81 3.71 6.26
CA SER A 291 10.92 4.49 6.81
C SER A 291 10.56 5.05 8.18
N LEU A 292 11.29 4.69 9.23
CA LEU A 292 11.06 5.24 10.58
C LEU A 292 11.19 6.78 10.62
N PRO A 293 12.20 7.40 9.98
CA PRO A 293 12.29 8.86 9.95
C PRO A 293 11.12 9.52 9.20
N PHE A 294 10.63 8.88 8.11
CA PHE A 294 9.46 9.37 7.41
C PHE A 294 8.19 9.21 8.26
N CYS A 295 8.02 8.09 8.95
CA CYS A 295 6.94 7.87 9.90
C CYS A 295 6.91 9.00 10.94
N LYS A 296 8.04 9.32 11.55
CA LYS A 296 8.16 10.44 12.49
C LYS A 296 7.82 11.80 11.88
N ALA A 297 8.22 12.03 10.63
CA ALA A 297 7.92 13.28 9.92
C ALA A 297 6.42 13.49 9.67
N VAL A 298 5.63 12.42 9.58
CA VAL A 298 4.16 12.48 9.45
C VAL A 298 3.43 12.26 10.77
N GLY A 299 4.15 12.11 11.89
CA GLY A 299 3.57 12.01 13.23
C GLY A 299 3.47 10.59 13.81
N ILE A 300 3.95 9.58 13.10
CA ILE A 300 3.90 8.17 13.52
C ILE A 300 5.19 7.81 14.27
N ASP A 301 5.14 7.64 15.59
CA ASP A 301 6.25 7.12 16.37
C ASP A 301 6.23 5.58 16.44
N LEU A 302 6.46 4.96 15.27
CA LEU A 302 6.36 3.52 15.09
C LEU A 302 7.31 2.74 16.01
N GLU A 303 8.50 3.28 16.26
CA GLU A 303 9.48 2.66 17.15
C GLU A 303 8.94 2.54 18.58
N THR A 304 8.35 3.62 19.11
CA THR A 304 7.66 3.61 20.40
C THR A 304 6.51 2.61 20.41
N TRP A 305 5.69 2.55 19.37
CA TRP A 305 4.57 1.61 19.29
C TRP A 305 5.01 0.14 19.31
N MET A 306 6.09 -0.18 18.62
CA MET A 306 6.67 -1.53 18.63
C MET A 306 7.24 -1.89 20.01
N ASN A 307 7.99 -0.99 20.64
CA ASN A 307 8.60 -1.20 21.96
C ASN A 307 7.55 -1.35 23.06
N LEU A 308 6.46 -0.57 22.99
CA LEU A 308 5.31 -0.66 23.90
C LEU A 308 4.36 -1.82 23.56
N LYS A 309 4.64 -2.62 22.52
CA LYS A 309 3.81 -3.73 22.05
C LYS A 309 2.36 -3.30 21.75
N LEU A 310 2.18 -2.08 21.26
CA LEU A 310 0.87 -1.59 20.86
C LEU A 310 0.37 -2.28 19.59
N VAL A 311 1.28 -2.84 18.79
CA VAL A 311 0.97 -3.48 17.50
C VAL A 311 1.52 -4.91 17.47
N ASP A 312 0.82 -5.80 16.81
CA ASP A 312 1.13 -7.23 16.72
C ASP A 312 1.97 -7.57 15.49
N PHE A 313 1.77 -6.89 14.38
CA PHE A 313 2.63 -6.97 13.19
C PHE A 313 2.57 -5.69 12.38
N ILE A 314 3.59 -5.52 11.54
CA ILE A 314 3.77 -4.34 10.71
C ILE A 314 3.58 -4.72 9.24
N VAL A 315 2.77 -3.95 8.54
CA VAL A 315 2.75 -3.89 7.08
C VAL A 315 3.39 -2.56 6.67
N SER A 316 4.34 -2.55 5.76
CA SER A 316 4.93 -1.28 5.34
C SER A 316 5.04 -1.12 3.83
N GLY A 317 5.05 0.13 3.41
CA GLY A 317 5.10 0.51 2.01
C GLY A 317 3.74 0.48 1.33
N GLY A 318 3.78 0.40 0.01
CA GLY A 318 2.63 0.52 -0.86
C GLY A 318 2.89 1.61 -1.89
N PRO A 319 2.09 2.68 -1.97
CA PRO A 319 2.32 3.75 -2.94
C PRO A 319 3.61 4.55 -2.68
N ILE A 320 4.16 4.47 -1.46
CA ILE A 320 5.44 5.08 -1.08
C ILE A 320 6.41 3.95 -0.73
N GLU A 321 7.47 3.79 -1.53
CA GLU A 321 8.55 2.83 -1.30
C GLU A 321 9.88 3.59 -1.22
N LEU A 322 10.41 3.76 -0.02
CA LEU A 322 11.60 4.56 0.26
C LEU A 322 12.83 3.68 0.54
N ASN A 323 12.61 2.49 1.08
CA ASN A 323 13.69 1.63 1.54
C ASN A 323 13.59 0.22 0.94
N PRO A 324 14.71 -0.52 0.83
CA PRO A 324 14.68 -1.96 0.60
C PRO A 324 13.90 -2.67 1.71
N TYR A 325 13.27 -3.80 1.42
CA TYR A 325 12.47 -4.53 2.42
C TYR A 325 13.29 -5.00 3.62
N SER A 326 14.60 -5.21 3.43
CA SER A 326 15.53 -5.54 4.51
C SER A 326 15.57 -4.49 5.62
N TYR A 327 15.34 -3.21 5.30
CA TYR A 327 15.33 -2.13 6.29
C TYR A 327 14.29 -2.39 7.39
N MET A 328 13.03 -2.57 7.03
CA MET A 328 11.97 -2.84 8.00
C MET A 328 12.06 -4.26 8.58
N ALA A 329 12.46 -5.25 7.79
CA ALA A 329 12.62 -6.62 8.25
C ALA A 329 13.67 -6.73 9.36
N GLU A 330 14.81 -6.05 9.26
CA GLU A 330 15.84 -6.03 10.29
C GLU A 330 15.39 -5.36 11.59
N ILE A 331 14.65 -4.25 11.47
CA ILE A 331 14.11 -3.51 12.63
C ILE A 331 13.10 -4.38 13.37
N THR A 332 12.11 -4.90 12.67
CA THR A 332 11.02 -5.70 13.26
C THR A 332 11.52 -7.03 13.82
N LYS A 333 12.51 -7.64 13.19
CA LYS A 333 13.17 -8.87 13.67
C LYS A 333 13.84 -8.66 15.02
N LYS A 334 14.51 -7.53 15.24
CA LYS A 334 15.17 -7.22 16.53
C LYS A 334 14.17 -7.14 17.68
N ILE A 335 12.94 -6.74 17.39
CA ILE A 335 11.86 -6.58 18.37
C ILE A 335 10.98 -7.84 18.45
N GLY A 336 11.09 -8.76 17.49
CA GLY A 336 10.31 -10.00 17.42
C GLY A 336 8.89 -9.79 16.88
N ILE A 337 8.67 -8.78 16.03
CA ILE A 337 7.38 -8.47 15.41
C ILE A 337 7.40 -8.93 13.95
N PRO A 338 6.37 -9.68 13.47
CA PRO A 338 6.27 -10.04 12.05
C PRO A 338 6.16 -8.82 11.14
N PHE A 339 6.82 -8.90 9.99
CA PHE A 339 6.83 -7.86 8.98
C PHE A 339 6.31 -8.38 7.63
N TYR A 340 5.48 -7.57 6.97
CA TYR A 340 4.93 -7.84 5.65
C TYR A 340 5.13 -6.60 4.75
N PRO A 341 5.94 -6.66 3.68
CA PRO A 341 5.97 -5.59 2.69
C PRO A 341 4.63 -5.52 1.95
N CYS A 342 4.19 -4.31 1.65
CA CYS A 342 2.96 -4.07 0.90
C CYS A 342 3.27 -3.86 -0.58
N PHE A 343 2.67 -4.66 -1.43
CA PHE A 343 2.72 -4.52 -2.88
C PHE A 343 1.49 -3.76 -3.35
N ASP A 344 1.72 -2.55 -3.81
CA ASP A 344 0.68 -1.67 -4.31
C ASP A 344 0.95 -1.34 -5.78
N GLU A 345 -0.06 -1.45 -6.60
CA GLU A 345 0.05 -1.11 -8.02
C GLU A 345 0.30 0.39 -8.21
N SER A 346 -0.25 1.23 -7.33
CA SER A 346 -0.09 2.68 -7.41
C SER A 346 1.35 3.14 -7.23
N GLY A 347 2.17 2.40 -6.48
CA GLY A 347 3.61 2.65 -6.33
C GLY A 347 4.43 2.40 -7.60
N ILE A 348 3.84 1.74 -8.58
CA ILE A 348 4.48 1.41 -9.86
C ILE A 348 4.00 2.36 -10.97
N TRP A 349 3.35 3.45 -10.65
CA TRP A 349 2.74 4.38 -11.59
C TRP A 349 3.72 4.98 -12.58
N VAL A 350 3.39 4.85 -13.85
CA VAL A 350 4.05 5.52 -14.97
C VAL A 350 3.05 6.38 -15.71
N GLY A 351 3.25 7.66 -15.64
CA GLY A 351 2.72 8.61 -16.59
C GLY A 351 1.26 9.00 -16.40
N ASN A 352 1.03 10.24 -16.60
CA ASN A 352 -0.21 11.02 -16.64
C ASN A 352 -1.21 10.83 -15.50
N ASP A 353 -1.64 11.92 -14.94
CA ASP A 353 -2.52 12.10 -13.79
C ASP A 353 -3.91 11.42 -13.87
N SER A 354 -4.17 10.61 -14.88
CA SER A 354 -5.42 9.86 -15.09
C SER A 354 -5.36 8.39 -14.64
N GLY A 355 -4.51 8.06 -13.77
CA GLY A 355 -4.50 7.05 -12.70
C GLY A 355 -4.78 5.61 -12.99
N TYR A 356 -5.42 5.12 -13.98
CA TYR A 356 -5.86 3.71 -14.03
C TYR A 356 -5.78 3.05 -15.42
N GLN A 357 -5.25 3.72 -16.41
CA GLN A 357 -5.17 3.15 -17.76
C GLN A 357 -3.74 3.26 -18.30
N ASN A 358 -2.95 2.23 -18.06
CA ASN A 358 -1.63 2.09 -18.65
C ASN A 358 -1.66 1.14 -19.84
N ASP A 359 -2.53 1.37 -20.79
CA ASP A 359 -2.42 0.77 -22.13
C ASP A 359 -1.17 1.27 -22.86
N ASP A 360 -0.55 2.35 -22.35
CA ASP A 360 0.69 2.95 -22.89
C ASP A 360 1.99 2.36 -22.29
N GLU A 361 1.93 1.41 -21.33
CA GLU A 361 3.14 0.69 -20.92
C GLU A 361 3.67 -0.14 -22.09
N ARG A 362 4.88 0.21 -22.50
CA ARG A 362 5.54 -0.56 -23.55
C ARG A 362 5.60 -2.03 -23.16
N PRO A 363 5.17 -2.95 -24.04
CA PRO A 363 5.07 -4.37 -23.69
C PRO A 363 6.35 -4.97 -23.10
N THR A 364 7.50 -4.34 -23.40
CA THR A 364 8.83 -4.78 -22.95
C THR A 364 9.18 -4.41 -21.51
N LEU A 365 8.46 -3.46 -20.91
CA LEU A 365 8.73 -2.97 -19.55
C LEU A 365 7.48 -2.91 -18.68
N ARG A 366 6.55 -3.81 -18.89
CA ARG A 366 5.35 -3.92 -18.03
C ARG A 366 5.77 -4.15 -16.59
N ARG A 367 5.52 -3.14 -15.76
CA ARG A 367 5.83 -3.18 -14.32
C ARG A 367 4.79 -3.95 -13.53
N HIS A 368 3.60 -4.11 -14.06
CA HIS A 368 2.53 -4.97 -13.54
C HIS A 368 2.64 -6.42 -14.04
N ALA A 369 3.76 -6.79 -14.66
CA ALA A 369 3.95 -8.17 -15.09
C ALA A 369 4.10 -9.11 -13.86
N PRO A 370 3.63 -10.36 -13.96
CA PRO A 370 3.80 -11.36 -12.90
C PRO A 370 5.24 -11.51 -12.46
N GLU A 371 6.18 -11.36 -13.39
CA GLU A 371 7.62 -11.46 -13.15
C GLU A 371 8.12 -10.37 -12.19
N THR A 372 7.53 -9.17 -12.23
CA THR A 372 7.88 -8.08 -11.32
C THR A 372 7.42 -8.40 -9.90
N PHE A 373 6.22 -8.94 -9.74
CA PHE A 373 5.72 -9.33 -8.42
C PHE A 373 6.49 -10.52 -7.83
N ARG A 374 6.87 -11.48 -8.68
CA ARG A 374 7.76 -12.58 -8.25
C ARG A 374 9.12 -12.06 -7.78
N ALA A 375 9.68 -11.07 -8.45
CA ALA A 375 10.92 -10.41 -8.02
C ALA A 375 10.77 -9.72 -6.66
N ARG A 376 9.65 -9.04 -6.41
CA ARG A 376 9.34 -8.41 -5.12
C ARG A 376 9.11 -9.44 -4.01
N LEU A 377 8.41 -10.54 -4.30
CA LEU A 377 8.27 -11.67 -3.37
C LEU A 377 9.62 -12.30 -3.02
N GLN A 378 10.50 -12.45 -4.02
CA GLN A 378 11.85 -12.97 -3.81
C GLN A 378 12.67 -12.02 -2.92
N GLU A 379 12.62 -10.71 -3.14
CA GLU A 379 13.24 -9.71 -2.26
C GLU A 379 12.69 -9.80 -0.84
N ALA A 380 11.37 -9.89 -0.68
CA ALA A 380 10.72 -10.03 0.62
C ALA A 380 11.18 -11.28 1.38
N ALA A 381 11.24 -12.42 0.68
CA ALA A 381 11.70 -13.69 1.25
C ALA A 381 13.17 -13.61 1.69
N VAL A 382 14.05 -13.04 0.88
CA VAL A 382 15.48 -12.85 1.21
C VAL A 382 15.64 -11.87 2.36
N ALA A 383 14.82 -10.84 2.45
CA ALA A 383 14.82 -9.90 3.56
C ALA A 383 14.36 -10.54 4.89
N GLY A 384 13.72 -11.70 4.85
CA GLY A 384 13.17 -12.37 6.04
C GLY A 384 11.80 -11.85 6.45
N ALA A 385 11.02 -11.30 5.52
CA ALA A 385 9.63 -10.97 5.76
C ALA A 385 8.79 -12.24 6.04
N ALA A 386 7.75 -12.09 6.85
CA ALA A 386 6.86 -13.20 7.23
C ALA A 386 5.94 -13.63 6.08
N GLY A 387 5.70 -12.75 5.13
CA GLY A 387 4.89 -12.91 3.93
C GLY A 387 4.82 -11.59 3.18
N ALA A 388 3.77 -11.36 2.40
CA ALA A 388 3.54 -10.09 1.71
C ALA A 388 2.06 -9.71 1.70
N MET A 389 1.77 -8.42 1.67
CA MET A 389 0.42 -7.92 1.48
C MET A 389 0.26 -7.36 0.07
N TYR A 390 -0.81 -7.77 -0.61
CA TYR A 390 -1.24 -7.21 -1.88
C TYR A 390 -2.35 -6.21 -1.65
N HIS A 391 -2.09 -4.95 -1.97
CA HIS A 391 -3.06 -3.87 -1.78
C HIS A 391 -3.86 -3.65 -3.05
N ASN A 392 -5.18 -3.71 -2.91
CA ASN A 392 -6.17 -3.36 -3.93
C ASN A 392 -5.83 -3.82 -5.36
N PRO A 393 -5.54 -5.09 -5.58
CA PRO A 393 -5.07 -5.59 -6.87
C PRO A 393 -6.21 -5.70 -7.91
N TYR A 394 -6.91 -4.59 -8.16
CA TYR A 394 -8.01 -4.49 -9.12
C TYR A 394 -7.60 -4.93 -10.52
N HIS A 395 -6.42 -4.45 -10.93
CA HIS A 395 -5.86 -4.78 -12.23
C HIS A 395 -5.35 -6.21 -12.31
N TRP A 396 -4.99 -6.81 -11.18
CA TRP A 396 -4.57 -8.20 -11.12
C TRP A 396 -5.67 -9.14 -11.58
N ILE A 397 -6.90 -8.91 -11.13
CA ILE A 397 -8.05 -9.71 -11.53
C ILE A 397 -8.31 -9.51 -13.03
N ARG A 398 -8.28 -8.27 -13.51
CA ARG A 398 -8.50 -7.92 -14.91
C ARG A 398 -7.44 -8.50 -15.85
N TYR A 399 -6.19 -8.56 -15.41
CA TYR A 399 -5.06 -9.04 -16.23
C TYR A 399 -4.61 -10.47 -15.89
N GLY A 400 -5.32 -11.17 -15.00
CA GLY A 400 -4.95 -12.53 -14.58
C GLY A 400 -3.65 -12.60 -13.76
N LEU A 401 -3.11 -11.48 -13.29
CA LEU A 401 -1.81 -11.41 -12.58
C LEU A 401 -1.82 -12.15 -11.26
N HIS A 402 -2.95 -12.15 -10.56
CA HIS A 402 -3.15 -12.86 -9.30
C HIS A 402 -2.97 -14.38 -9.41
N CYS A 403 -3.17 -14.93 -10.62
CA CYS A 403 -3.07 -16.38 -10.86
C CYS A 403 -1.63 -16.90 -10.96
N VAL A 404 -0.63 -16.01 -11.08
CA VAL A 404 0.71 -16.40 -11.56
C VAL A 404 1.82 -16.10 -10.57
N CYS A 405 1.54 -15.38 -9.47
CA CYS A 405 2.61 -14.96 -8.56
C CYS A 405 3.03 -16.06 -7.58
N GLY A 406 2.14 -16.97 -7.20
CA GLY A 406 2.47 -18.00 -6.21
C GLY A 406 2.81 -17.44 -4.81
N GLY A 407 3.16 -18.30 -3.88
CA GLY A 407 3.75 -17.91 -2.59
C GLY A 407 5.27 -17.76 -2.66
N PRO A 408 5.93 -17.31 -1.57
CA PRO A 408 7.38 -17.14 -1.54
C PRO A 408 8.20 -18.38 -1.94
N LYS A 409 7.64 -19.57 -1.76
CA LYS A 409 8.30 -20.84 -2.16
C LYS A 409 8.21 -21.13 -3.66
N ASP A 410 7.16 -20.60 -4.31
CA ASP A 410 6.89 -20.92 -5.71
C ASP A 410 7.69 -20.02 -6.67
N VAL A 411 8.25 -18.93 -6.16
CA VAL A 411 8.98 -17.96 -6.98
C VAL A 411 10.46 -18.25 -7.16
N ALA A 412 11.03 -19.17 -6.41
CA ALA A 412 12.48 -19.41 -6.39
C ALA A 412 13.06 -19.72 -7.78
N ALA A 413 12.39 -20.59 -8.57
CA ALA A 413 12.79 -20.97 -9.92
C ALA A 413 11.83 -20.45 -11.00
N ALA A 414 11.06 -19.42 -10.70
CA ALA A 414 10.16 -18.77 -11.66
C ALA A 414 10.84 -17.57 -12.34
N ASN A 415 10.40 -17.23 -13.54
CA ASN A 415 10.88 -16.04 -14.25
C ASN A 415 10.58 -14.78 -13.45
N LYS A 416 11.57 -13.86 -13.35
CA LYS A 416 11.49 -12.64 -12.56
C LYS A 416 12.01 -11.45 -13.33
N ARG A 417 11.44 -10.28 -13.04
CA ARG A 417 11.89 -8.99 -13.55
C ARG A 417 12.25 -8.06 -12.41
N TYR A 418 13.52 -7.76 -12.28
CA TYR A 418 14.04 -6.75 -11.39
C TYR A 418 14.20 -5.43 -12.14
N HIS A 419 13.70 -4.34 -11.60
CA HIS A 419 13.70 -3.07 -12.33
C HIS A 419 14.09 -1.88 -11.47
N VAL A 420 14.57 -0.84 -12.14
CA VAL A 420 14.77 0.50 -11.60
C VAL A 420 13.80 1.43 -12.29
N CYS A 421 12.96 2.10 -11.50
CA CYS A 421 11.93 3.00 -11.98
C CYS A 421 12.18 4.42 -11.47
N TYR A 422 12.06 5.43 -12.33
CA TYR A 422 12.37 6.81 -11.99
C TYR A 422 11.24 7.62 -11.33
N ARG A 423 10.04 7.04 -11.14
CA ARG A 423 8.85 7.79 -10.69
C ARG A 423 8.36 7.50 -9.27
N ASN A 424 8.92 6.52 -8.58
CA ASN A 424 8.33 6.05 -7.32
C ASN A 424 8.45 7.02 -6.13
N ASN A 425 9.16 8.15 -6.26
CA ASN A 425 9.39 9.09 -5.16
C ASN A 425 8.45 10.30 -5.14
N ASP A 426 7.62 10.47 -6.15
CA ASP A 426 6.78 11.66 -6.27
C ASP A 426 5.74 11.75 -5.15
N LEU A 427 5.23 10.62 -4.67
CA LEU A 427 4.26 10.61 -3.58
C LEU A 427 4.87 11.04 -2.24
N ALA A 428 6.11 10.64 -1.95
CA ALA A 428 6.75 11.02 -0.68
C ALA A 428 6.89 12.54 -0.53
N ARG A 429 7.22 13.27 -1.60
CA ARG A 429 7.30 14.74 -1.59
C ARG A 429 5.94 15.44 -1.53
N ARG A 430 4.85 14.75 -1.91
CA ARG A 430 3.48 15.27 -1.81
C ARG A 430 2.86 15.09 -0.44
N VAL A 431 3.48 14.29 0.42
CA VAL A 431 2.99 13.92 1.76
C VAL A 431 3.66 14.73 2.86
N VAL A 432 4.94 15.04 2.69
CA VAL A 432 5.71 15.84 3.64
C VAL A 432 6.82 16.59 2.90
N GLN A 433 7.15 17.78 3.41
CA GLN A 433 8.22 18.59 2.86
C GLN A 433 9.53 17.80 2.81
N ASP A 434 10.20 17.82 1.65
CA ASP A 434 11.45 17.09 1.40
C ASP A 434 11.35 15.57 1.64
N GLY A 435 10.17 14.97 1.49
CA GLY A 435 9.95 13.54 1.76
C GLY A 435 10.90 12.60 1.02
N GLN A 436 11.46 13.03 -0.09
CA GLN A 436 12.45 12.25 -0.86
C GLN A 436 13.77 12.01 -0.12
N LYS A 437 14.14 12.87 0.83
CA LYS A 437 15.38 12.73 1.63
C LYS A 437 15.43 11.42 2.42
N PHE A 438 14.27 10.81 2.69
CA PHE A 438 14.16 9.57 3.42
C PHE A 438 14.33 8.32 2.55
N CYS A 439 14.51 8.51 1.23
CA CYS A 439 14.72 7.42 0.30
C CYS A 439 16.18 6.94 0.36
N THR A 440 16.35 5.67 0.70
CA THR A 440 17.66 4.98 0.64
C THR A 440 17.70 3.94 -0.48
N ARG A 441 16.58 3.71 -1.15
CA ARG A 441 16.48 2.73 -2.22
C ARG A 441 17.20 3.25 -3.47
N GLU A 442 18.39 2.71 -3.79
CA GLU A 442 19.16 3.10 -4.98
C GLU A 442 18.37 2.91 -6.29
N GLN A 443 17.38 2.04 -6.25
CA GLN A 443 16.53 1.70 -7.41
C GLN A 443 15.52 2.78 -7.77
N LEU A 444 15.27 3.73 -6.89
CA LEU A 444 14.29 4.79 -7.11
C LEU A 444 15.01 6.03 -7.62
N LEU A 445 14.83 6.31 -8.91
CA LEU A 445 15.36 7.52 -9.53
C LEU A 445 14.31 8.64 -9.42
N SER A 446 14.73 9.78 -8.92
CA SER A 446 13.88 10.97 -8.88
C SER A 446 13.96 11.71 -10.22
N GLY A 447 12.85 11.96 -10.88
CA GLY A 447 12.75 12.89 -12.00
C GLY A 447 12.47 12.27 -13.36
N ALA A 448 12.61 13.10 -14.41
CA ALA A 448 12.40 12.75 -15.80
C ALA A 448 13.50 11.82 -16.35
N PRO A 449 13.32 11.23 -17.54
CA PRO A 449 14.35 10.44 -18.19
C PRO A 449 15.70 11.15 -18.23
N VAL A 450 16.75 10.43 -17.84
CA VAL A 450 18.11 10.99 -17.71
C VAL A 450 18.73 11.17 -19.09
N THR A 451 19.35 12.33 -19.34
CA THR A 451 20.13 12.56 -20.56
C THR A 451 21.42 11.76 -20.49
N VAL A 452 21.62 10.87 -21.46
CA VAL A 452 22.84 10.06 -21.60
C VAL A 452 23.81 10.80 -22.52
N LYS A 453 25.01 11.08 -22.02
CA LYS A 453 26.10 11.71 -22.71
C LYS A 453 27.31 10.77 -22.78
N ALA A 454 28.46 11.28 -23.21
CA ALA A 454 29.72 10.55 -23.17
C ALA A 454 30.14 10.14 -21.75
N ALA A 455 29.80 10.95 -20.72
CA ALA A 455 29.87 10.52 -19.33
C ALA A 455 28.86 9.40 -19.07
N PRO A 456 29.27 8.27 -18.49
CA PRO A 456 28.40 7.13 -18.27
C PRO A 456 27.35 7.43 -17.21
N VAL A 457 26.13 6.93 -17.46
CA VAL A 457 25.08 6.88 -16.45
C VAL A 457 25.12 5.48 -15.82
N LYS A 458 25.12 5.42 -14.49
CA LYS A 458 25.23 4.18 -13.72
C LYS A 458 23.97 3.94 -12.91
N TYR A 459 23.51 2.70 -12.90
CA TYR A 459 22.37 2.24 -12.11
C TYR A 459 22.67 0.94 -11.39
N GLY A 460 22.16 0.77 -10.18
CA GLY A 460 22.15 -0.49 -9.46
C GLY A 460 20.81 -1.21 -9.64
N VAL A 461 20.80 -2.37 -10.29
CA VAL A 461 19.65 -3.27 -10.33
C VAL A 461 19.92 -4.41 -9.38
N TYR A 462 19.07 -4.56 -8.36
CA TYR A 462 19.25 -5.59 -7.35
C TYR A 462 18.52 -6.87 -7.74
N VAL A 463 19.24 -7.99 -7.77
CA VAL A 463 18.75 -9.33 -8.10
C VAL A 463 18.88 -10.20 -6.87
N TRP A 464 17.77 -10.81 -6.45
CA TRP A 464 17.69 -11.56 -5.21
C TRP A 464 17.56 -13.07 -5.41
N ASP A 465 17.88 -13.57 -6.61
CA ASP A 465 17.89 -15.00 -6.92
C ASP A 465 19.10 -15.71 -6.33
N ASP A 466 18.89 -16.87 -5.73
CA ASP A 466 19.96 -17.78 -5.36
C ASP A 466 20.51 -18.49 -6.62
N LEU A 467 21.46 -17.83 -7.28
CA LEU A 467 22.06 -18.25 -8.54
C LEU A 467 22.88 -19.55 -8.42
N LYS A 468 23.23 -19.97 -7.20
CA LYS A 468 23.92 -21.24 -6.94
C LYS A 468 22.94 -22.39 -6.93
N LYS A 469 21.79 -22.18 -6.31
CA LYS A 469 20.74 -23.20 -6.18
C LYS A 469 19.88 -23.31 -7.46
N HIS A 470 19.60 -22.18 -8.08
CA HIS A 470 18.78 -22.10 -9.29
C HIS A 470 19.53 -21.31 -10.36
N ARG A 471 20.07 -22.03 -11.36
CA ARG A 471 20.80 -21.38 -12.45
C ARG A 471 19.82 -20.91 -13.53
N PRO A 472 19.80 -19.60 -13.84
CA PRO A 472 18.98 -19.10 -14.94
C PRO A 472 19.41 -19.70 -16.29
N SER A 473 18.44 -19.91 -17.17
CA SER A 473 18.68 -20.31 -18.56
C SER A 473 19.09 -19.11 -19.42
N ARG A 474 18.56 -17.93 -19.10
CA ARG A 474 18.77 -16.69 -19.86
C ARG A 474 18.62 -15.46 -18.97
N VAL A 475 19.38 -14.39 -19.29
CA VAL A 475 19.27 -13.08 -18.66
C VAL A 475 19.17 -12.00 -19.73
N ILE A 476 18.15 -11.15 -19.63
CA ILE A 476 17.91 -10.05 -20.56
C ILE A 476 17.92 -8.73 -19.79
N VAL A 477 18.68 -7.76 -20.29
CA VAL A 477 18.65 -6.38 -19.80
C VAL A 477 17.79 -5.57 -20.75
N THR A 478 16.75 -4.93 -20.24
CA THR A 478 15.87 -4.05 -21.01
C THR A 478 16.07 -2.62 -20.54
N THR A 479 16.36 -1.71 -21.49
CA THR A 479 16.43 -0.28 -21.22
C THR A 479 15.33 0.45 -21.96
N GLU A 480 14.59 1.30 -21.27
CA GLU A 480 13.72 2.28 -21.92
C GLU A 480 14.58 3.46 -22.36
N ALA A 481 14.83 3.56 -23.65
CA ALA A 481 15.74 4.57 -24.19
C ALA A 481 15.18 5.20 -25.46
N SER A 482 15.17 6.54 -25.49
CA SER A 482 14.97 7.31 -26.71
C SER A 482 16.35 7.63 -27.28
N VAL A 483 16.68 6.99 -28.41
CA VAL A 483 18.01 7.14 -29.06
C VAL A 483 17.84 7.81 -30.42
N PRO A 484 18.17 9.10 -30.55
CA PRO A 484 18.12 9.82 -31.82
C PRO A 484 19.07 9.23 -32.85
N SER A 485 18.73 9.41 -34.13
CA SER A 485 19.60 8.99 -35.26
C SER A 485 21.01 9.60 -35.14
N GLY A 486 22.04 8.81 -35.45
CA GLY A 486 23.43 9.19 -35.31
C GLY A 486 24.04 9.04 -33.92
N ILE A 487 23.23 8.63 -32.93
CA ILE A 487 23.71 8.29 -31.59
C ILE A 487 23.73 6.77 -31.41
N GLN A 488 24.80 6.27 -30.84
CA GLN A 488 24.94 4.87 -30.43
C GLN A 488 24.92 4.79 -28.90
N VAL A 489 24.18 3.81 -28.38
CA VAL A 489 24.14 3.51 -26.95
C VAL A 489 24.81 2.17 -26.70
N THR A 490 25.73 2.15 -25.76
CA THR A 490 26.39 0.92 -25.27
C THR A 490 25.99 0.68 -23.83
N VAL A 491 25.76 -0.58 -23.51
CA VAL A 491 25.39 -1.03 -22.17
C VAL A 491 26.38 -2.07 -21.70
N THR A 492 26.83 -1.93 -20.45
CA THR A 492 27.62 -2.96 -19.77
C THR A 492 26.95 -3.30 -18.44
N VAL A 493 27.09 -4.54 -18.00
CA VAL A 493 26.63 -4.98 -16.67
C VAL A 493 27.79 -5.61 -15.93
N ASN A 494 28.05 -5.12 -14.72
CA ASN A 494 29.20 -5.56 -13.90
C ASN A 494 30.53 -5.50 -14.66
N GLY A 495 30.72 -4.47 -15.51
CA GLY A 495 31.89 -4.27 -16.34
C GLY A 495 31.96 -5.13 -17.60
N LYS A 496 31.01 -6.04 -17.84
CA LYS A 496 30.96 -6.90 -19.03
C LYS A 496 30.01 -6.30 -20.08
N PRO A 497 30.38 -6.25 -21.37
CA PRO A 497 29.51 -5.81 -22.43
C PRO A 497 28.31 -6.78 -22.61
N VAL A 498 27.15 -6.23 -22.95
CA VAL A 498 25.95 -7.00 -23.27
C VAL A 498 25.60 -6.86 -24.74
N LYS A 499 25.07 -7.93 -25.35
CA LYS A 499 24.78 -7.99 -26.78
C LYS A 499 23.37 -7.46 -27.06
N LEU A 500 23.24 -6.43 -27.88
CA LEU A 500 21.94 -5.97 -28.36
C LEU A 500 21.27 -7.06 -29.19
N ILE A 501 20.06 -7.47 -28.80
CA ILE A 501 19.29 -8.52 -29.47
C ILE A 501 18.02 -7.99 -30.12
N LYS A 502 17.43 -6.89 -29.59
CA LYS A 502 16.19 -6.35 -30.13
C LYS A 502 16.08 -4.84 -29.87
N LYS A 503 15.58 -4.12 -30.89
CA LYS A 503 15.13 -2.73 -30.75
C LYS A 503 13.63 -2.69 -30.97
N ILE A 504 12.92 -2.12 -30.01
CA ILE A 504 11.48 -1.89 -30.07
C ILE A 504 11.29 -0.38 -29.88
N ALA A 505 10.25 0.21 -30.45
CA ALA A 505 10.00 1.64 -30.31
C ALA A 505 10.16 2.09 -28.85
N GLY A 506 11.21 2.90 -28.59
CA GLY A 506 11.55 3.45 -27.29
C GLY A 506 12.13 2.48 -26.26
N SER A 507 12.50 1.24 -26.62
CA SER A 507 13.24 0.34 -25.74
C SER A 507 14.25 -0.50 -26.50
N GLN A 508 15.28 -0.97 -25.78
CA GLN A 508 16.33 -1.83 -26.31
C GLN A 508 16.53 -3.01 -25.36
N GLN A 509 16.63 -4.21 -25.93
CA GLN A 509 16.88 -5.44 -25.18
C GLN A 509 18.28 -5.97 -25.50
N TYR A 510 18.96 -6.36 -24.45
CA TYR A 510 20.33 -6.88 -24.52
C TYR A 510 20.38 -8.24 -23.83
N GLU A 511 21.09 -9.18 -24.44
CA GLU A 511 21.40 -10.46 -23.82
C GLU A 511 22.69 -10.34 -22.99
N MET A 512 22.61 -10.79 -21.77
CA MET A 512 23.69 -10.77 -20.81
C MET A 512 24.16 -12.19 -20.54
N PRO A 513 25.47 -12.46 -20.50
CA PRO A 513 25.95 -13.77 -20.03
C PRO A 513 25.49 -14.07 -18.60
N VAL A 514 24.90 -15.23 -18.36
CA VAL A 514 24.43 -15.64 -17.02
C VAL A 514 25.54 -15.54 -15.98
N SER A 515 26.78 -15.84 -16.37
CA SER A 515 27.97 -15.72 -15.51
C SER A 515 28.33 -14.29 -15.08
N ALA A 516 27.73 -13.29 -15.70
CA ALA A 516 27.93 -11.89 -15.33
C ALA A 516 26.89 -11.40 -14.29
N LEU A 517 25.79 -12.16 -14.09
CA LEU A 517 24.77 -11.85 -13.09
C LEU A 517 25.29 -12.14 -11.69
N LYS A 518 24.98 -11.26 -10.74
CA LYS A 518 25.34 -11.40 -9.33
C LYS A 518 24.09 -11.37 -8.45
N PHE A 519 24.14 -12.10 -7.35
CA PHE A 519 23.22 -11.87 -6.24
C PHE A 519 23.45 -10.46 -5.66
N GLY A 520 22.42 -9.73 -5.35
CA GLY A 520 22.49 -8.35 -4.88
C GLY A 520 22.64 -7.35 -6.03
N ARG A 521 23.43 -6.31 -5.83
CA ARG A 521 23.58 -5.17 -6.73
C ARG A 521 24.32 -5.55 -8.03
N ASN A 522 23.64 -5.32 -9.16
CA ASN A 522 24.24 -5.42 -10.50
C ASN A 522 24.37 -3.99 -11.08
N GLU A 523 25.60 -3.54 -11.32
CA GLU A 523 25.86 -2.24 -11.91
C GLU A 523 25.60 -2.27 -13.41
N VAL A 524 24.61 -1.52 -13.86
CA VAL A 524 24.29 -1.28 -15.27
C VAL A 524 24.85 0.09 -15.64
N VAL A 525 25.75 0.13 -16.62
CA VAL A 525 26.38 1.34 -17.10
C VAL A 525 25.94 1.59 -18.54
N VAL A 526 25.40 2.78 -18.79
CA VAL A 526 24.89 3.20 -20.11
C VAL A 526 25.69 4.41 -20.57
N LYS A 527 26.25 4.34 -21.78
CA LYS A 527 26.98 5.42 -22.45
C LYS A 527 26.35 5.71 -23.80
N ALA A 528 26.38 6.97 -24.22
CA ALA A 528 26.00 7.39 -25.56
C ALA A 528 27.19 8.03 -26.26
N THR A 529 27.41 7.66 -27.52
CA THR A 529 28.44 8.22 -28.41
C THR A 529 27.82 8.63 -29.74
N GLY A 530 28.54 9.42 -30.53
CA GLY A 530 28.04 9.92 -31.79
C GLY A 530 27.41 11.32 -31.67
N LYS A 531 26.92 11.83 -32.78
CA LYS A 531 26.28 13.15 -32.87
C LYS A 531 24.99 13.06 -33.67
N ASN A 532 23.96 13.67 -33.16
CA ASN A 532 22.70 13.87 -33.87
C ASN A 532 22.75 15.20 -34.61
N LYS A 533 22.29 15.23 -35.86
CA LYS A 533 22.29 16.45 -36.70
C LYS A 533 21.44 17.61 -36.11
N ARG A 534 20.48 17.29 -35.25
CA ARG A 534 19.60 18.25 -34.57
C ARG A 534 20.05 18.58 -33.15
N GLY A 535 21.24 18.16 -32.72
CA GLY A 535 21.74 18.39 -31.35
C GLY A 535 21.01 17.60 -30.26
N GLN A 536 20.17 16.65 -30.62
CA GLN A 536 19.42 15.83 -29.65
C GLN A 536 20.34 14.83 -28.97
N SER A 537 20.10 14.56 -27.70
CA SER A 537 20.81 13.55 -26.89
C SER A 537 19.94 12.32 -26.63
N ALA A 538 20.55 11.18 -26.40
CA ALA A 538 19.85 10.02 -25.92
C ALA A 538 19.26 10.28 -24.51
N LYS A 539 18.06 9.77 -24.26
CA LYS A 539 17.39 9.83 -22.96
C LYS A 539 17.13 8.41 -22.48
N LEU A 540 17.40 8.16 -21.22
CA LEU A 540 17.25 6.86 -20.57
C LEU A 540 16.19 6.97 -19.47
N GLY A 541 15.20 6.10 -19.54
CA GLY A 541 14.15 5.95 -18.53
C GLY A 541 14.41 4.73 -17.63
N ASN A 542 13.47 3.79 -17.64
CA ASN A 542 13.54 2.61 -16.80
C ASN A 542 14.53 1.56 -17.31
N ILE A 543 15.07 0.77 -16.36
CA ILE A 543 15.94 -0.37 -16.65
C ILE A 543 15.36 -1.59 -15.94
N ALA A 544 15.39 -2.75 -16.62
CA ALA A 544 15.03 -4.02 -16.04
C ALA A 544 16.07 -5.10 -16.34
N ILE A 545 16.22 -6.04 -15.42
CA ILE A 545 16.93 -7.31 -15.62
C ILE A 545 15.89 -8.43 -15.49
N ASP A 546 15.64 -9.12 -16.58
CA ASP A 546 14.80 -10.31 -16.63
C ASP A 546 15.67 -11.54 -16.40
N VAL A 547 15.37 -12.29 -15.34
CA VAL A 547 16.02 -13.55 -14.99
C VAL A 547 15.07 -14.68 -15.35
N MET A 548 15.45 -15.49 -16.34
CA MET A 548 14.60 -16.52 -16.94
C MET A 548 15.14 -17.92 -16.63
N TYR A 549 14.27 -18.79 -16.13
CA TYR A 549 14.62 -20.16 -15.73
C TYR A 549 14.10 -21.22 -16.71
N GLN A 550 12.95 -20.96 -17.32
CA GLN A 550 12.29 -21.89 -18.25
C GLN A 550 11.78 -21.15 -19.47
N THR A 551 11.70 -21.84 -20.61
CA THR A 551 10.83 -21.41 -21.70
C THR A 551 9.39 -21.57 -21.23
N GLU A 552 8.68 -20.47 -21.04
CA GLU A 552 7.25 -20.52 -20.71
C GLU A 552 6.53 -21.34 -21.79
N LYS A 553 5.94 -22.47 -21.40
CA LYS A 553 4.82 -23.01 -22.18
C LYS A 553 3.77 -21.89 -22.18
N LYS A 554 3.40 -21.39 -23.37
CA LYS A 554 2.27 -20.47 -23.49
C LYS A 554 1.11 -21.09 -22.69
N PRO A 555 0.43 -20.33 -21.82
CA PRO A 555 -0.78 -20.82 -21.19
C PRO A 555 -1.71 -21.26 -22.33
N GLU A 556 -2.10 -22.52 -22.34
CA GLU A 556 -3.22 -22.99 -23.15
C GLU A 556 -4.37 -22.05 -22.84
N ASN A 557 -4.92 -21.45 -23.88
CA ASN A 557 -5.97 -20.45 -23.85
C ASN A 557 -6.97 -20.77 -22.75
N ALA A 558 -6.96 -19.99 -21.66
CA ALA A 558 -8.11 -19.88 -20.78
C ALA A 558 -9.22 -19.32 -21.67
N GLY A 559 -10.11 -20.20 -22.07
CA GLY A 559 -11.15 -19.96 -23.05
C GLY A 559 -11.86 -18.66 -22.77
N GLY A 560 -11.98 -17.85 -23.80
CA GLY A 560 -12.71 -16.60 -23.76
C GLY A 560 -14.12 -16.84 -23.26
N ALA A 561 -14.40 -16.28 -22.10
CA ALA A 561 -15.76 -15.96 -21.72
C ALA A 561 -16.12 -14.65 -22.43
N LYS A 562 -16.97 -14.78 -23.46
CA LYS A 562 -17.69 -13.68 -24.10
C LYS A 562 -18.57 -12.95 -23.09
#